data_e7ee237c957005670cce8edc88df9d44
#
_entry.id   e7ee237c957005670cce8edc88df9d44
#
_cell.length_a   1.000
_cell.length_b   1.000
_cell.length_c   1.000
_cell.angle_alpha   90.00
_cell.angle_beta   90.00
_cell.angle_gamma   90.00
#
_symmetry.space_group_name_H-M   'P 1'
#
loop_
_entity.id
_entity.type
_entity.pdbx_description
1 polymer ?
#
loop_
_entity_poly.entity_id
_entity_poly.type
_entity_poly.pdbx_seq_one_letter_code
_entity_poly.pdbx_strand_id
1 'polypeptide(L)'
;MDRAVIVHENFSRRLASQDFPAPLSDMTLEQSGLSKEGLAEIFHAQVLSRHLDLIARKLSKAGQGFYTIGSSGHEGNAAIAWAVRPTDMAFLHYRGAPFQIARSRQVPGQTPLWDMLLSFTASSEDPISGGRHKVLGSKALNIPPQTSTIASHLPKAVGAAFSLGLAKRVRPEHQQLEDDGIIVCSFGDASLNHSTAQGAINTACWSAYQNSSVPMVLVCEDNGIGISTKTPRGWVQASMASRPALDSTMIPAMRSPSITGATNWRCSMPWR
;
A
#
# COMPACT_ATOMS: atom_id res chain seq x y z
N MET A 1 23.94 14.67 6.84
CA MET A 1 22.65 15.37 6.86
C MET A 1 21.55 14.32 6.72
N ASP A 2 20.49 14.38 7.53
CA ASP A 2 19.40 13.40 7.53
C ASP A 2 18.48 13.66 6.34
N ARG A 3 18.36 12.70 5.42
CA ARG A 3 17.55 12.84 4.20
C ARG A 3 16.07 13.10 4.50
N ALA A 4 15.54 12.56 5.61
CA ALA A 4 14.16 12.79 6.00
C ALA A 4 13.91 14.27 6.38
N VAL A 5 14.87 14.90 7.03
CA VAL A 5 14.82 16.33 7.36
C VAL A 5 14.82 17.18 6.08
N ILE A 6 15.73 16.89 5.13
CA ILE A 6 15.81 17.61 3.86
C ILE A 6 14.45 17.51 3.09
N VAL A 7 13.88 16.32 3.03
CA VAL A 7 12.59 16.11 2.34
C VAL A 7 11.48 16.88 3.04
N HIS A 8 11.46 16.89 4.37
CA HIS A 8 10.48 17.62 5.15
C HIS A 8 10.61 19.14 4.96
N GLU A 9 11.83 19.68 5.03
CA GLU A 9 12.10 21.11 4.79
C GLU A 9 11.71 21.54 3.37
N ASN A 10 12.02 20.71 2.36
CA ASN A 10 11.63 20.96 0.98
C ASN A 10 10.11 20.96 0.81
N PHE A 11 9.41 20.02 1.43
CA PHE A 11 7.95 19.99 1.42
C PHE A 11 7.36 21.24 2.08
N SER A 12 7.82 21.58 3.28
CA SER A 12 7.35 22.76 4.02
C SER A 12 7.59 24.05 3.25
N ARG A 13 8.76 24.20 2.61
CA ARG A 13 9.09 25.35 1.79
C ARG A 13 8.16 25.47 0.58
N ARG A 14 7.92 24.39 -0.17
CA ARG A 14 7.00 24.37 -1.31
C ARG A 14 5.57 24.70 -0.89
N LEU A 15 5.13 24.17 0.25
CA LEU A 15 3.82 24.49 0.78
C LEU A 15 3.68 25.99 1.11
N ALA A 16 4.70 26.57 1.76
CA ALA A 16 4.71 28.00 2.12
C ALA A 16 4.79 28.92 0.89
N SER A 17 5.55 28.55 -0.14
CA SER A 17 5.70 29.32 -1.38
C SER A 17 4.61 29.05 -2.42
N GLN A 18 3.73 28.07 -2.19
CA GLN A 18 2.74 27.59 -3.16
C GLN A 18 3.35 27.13 -4.51
N ASP A 19 4.64 26.77 -4.50
CA ASP A 19 5.35 26.24 -5.66
C ASP A 19 5.08 24.74 -5.81
N PHE A 20 3.94 24.41 -6.39
CA PHE A 20 3.55 23.04 -6.66
C PHE A 20 3.89 22.63 -8.09
N PRO A 21 4.29 21.36 -8.30
CA PRO A 21 4.45 20.85 -9.65
C PRO A 21 3.12 20.85 -10.39
N ALA A 22 3.18 20.98 -11.70
CA ALA A 22 1.98 20.86 -12.53
C ALA A 22 1.26 19.52 -12.26
N PRO A 23 -0.07 19.51 -12.27
CA PRO A 23 -0.84 18.28 -12.14
C PRO A 23 -0.41 17.25 -13.20
N LEU A 24 -0.32 15.99 -12.81
CA LEU A 24 0.01 14.89 -13.73
C LEU A 24 -1.19 14.43 -14.56
N SER A 25 -2.37 14.94 -14.26
CA SER A 25 -3.64 14.59 -14.91
C SER A 25 -4.56 15.80 -14.91
N ASP A 26 -5.36 15.93 -15.95
CA ASP A 26 -6.43 16.93 -16.05
C ASP A 26 -7.73 16.46 -15.36
N MET A 27 -7.67 15.34 -14.62
CA MET A 27 -8.82 14.82 -13.90
C MET A 27 -9.28 15.78 -12.82
N THR A 28 -10.55 16.16 -12.87
CA THR A 28 -11.18 16.99 -11.83
C THR A 28 -11.57 16.16 -10.60
N LEU A 29 -11.84 16.84 -9.49
CA LEU A 29 -12.33 16.19 -8.28
C LEU A 29 -13.66 15.46 -8.54
N GLU A 30 -14.57 16.06 -9.31
CA GLU A 30 -15.84 15.45 -9.71
C GLU A 30 -15.63 14.16 -10.50
N GLN A 31 -14.72 14.18 -11.47
CA GLN A 31 -14.38 12.98 -12.26
C GLN A 31 -13.74 11.87 -11.44
N SER A 32 -13.10 12.21 -10.32
CA SER A 32 -12.51 11.22 -9.41
C SER A 32 -13.55 10.51 -8.53
N GLY A 33 -14.76 11.07 -8.42
CA GLY A 33 -15.79 10.58 -7.50
C GLY A 33 -15.50 10.85 -6.02
N LEU A 34 -14.44 11.61 -5.70
CA LEU A 34 -14.09 11.98 -4.33
C LEU A 34 -14.81 13.25 -3.89
N SER A 35 -15.21 13.29 -2.61
CA SER A 35 -15.61 14.55 -1.98
C SER A 35 -14.36 15.38 -1.60
N LYS A 36 -14.55 16.68 -1.34
CA LYS A 36 -13.48 17.55 -0.80
C LYS A 36 -12.95 17.02 0.53
N GLU A 37 -13.84 16.55 1.37
CA GLU A 37 -13.54 15.97 2.68
C GLU A 37 -12.73 14.69 2.51
N GLY A 38 -13.12 13.78 1.60
CA GLY A 38 -12.40 12.57 1.28
C GLY A 38 -10.99 12.86 0.77
N LEU A 39 -10.82 13.84 -0.11
CA LEU A 39 -9.51 14.28 -0.59
C LEU A 39 -8.65 14.84 0.56
N ALA A 40 -9.23 15.65 1.44
CA ALA A 40 -8.53 16.19 2.61
C ALA A 40 -8.09 15.07 3.57
N GLU A 41 -8.92 14.06 3.80
CA GLU A 41 -8.56 12.91 4.64
C GLU A 41 -7.44 12.04 4.03
N ILE A 42 -7.44 11.84 2.70
CA ILE A 42 -6.34 11.17 2.00
C ILE A 42 -5.03 11.96 2.21
N PHE A 43 -5.04 13.26 1.98
CA PHE A 43 -3.86 14.11 2.17
C PHE A 43 -3.42 14.12 3.63
N HIS A 44 -4.35 14.22 4.58
CA HIS A 44 -4.07 14.16 6.00
C HIS A 44 -3.38 12.83 6.38
N ALA A 45 -3.86 11.70 5.88
CA ALA A 45 -3.22 10.40 6.13
C ALA A 45 -1.78 10.33 5.59
N GLN A 46 -1.50 10.93 4.42
CA GLN A 46 -0.17 11.04 3.85
C GLN A 46 0.77 11.86 4.76
N VAL A 47 0.31 13.03 5.21
CA VAL A 47 1.07 13.93 6.09
C VAL A 47 1.32 13.27 7.46
N LEU A 48 0.30 12.64 8.05
CA LEU A 48 0.44 11.91 9.31
C LEU A 48 1.49 10.79 9.22
N SER A 49 1.51 10.05 8.13
CA SER A 49 2.52 9.01 7.90
C SER A 49 3.94 9.58 7.82
N ARG A 50 4.12 10.76 7.21
CA ARG A 50 5.41 11.47 7.20
C ARG A 50 5.83 11.92 8.59
N HIS A 51 4.91 12.49 9.36
CA HIS A 51 5.19 12.89 10.74
C HIS A 51 5.52 11.70 11.64
N LEU A 52 4.86 10.56 11.44
CA LEU A 52 5.17 9.33 12.15
C LEU A 52 6.62 8.87 11.91
N ASP A 53 7.12 8.95 10.67
CA ASP A 53 8.53 8.66 10.37
C ASP A 53 9.48 9.62 11.09
N LEU A 54 9.18 10.91 11.10
CA LEU A 54 10.00 11.91 11.81
C LEU A 54 10.04 11.67 13.33
N ILE A 55 8.91 11.29 13.93
CA ILE A 55 8.83 10.92 15.35
C ILE A 55 9.62 9.64 15.62
N ALA A 56 9.45 8.61 14.80
CA ALA A 56 10.20 7.36 14.94
C ALA A 56 11.72 7.59 14.91
N ARG A 57 12.20 8.50 14.05
CA ARG A 57 13.61 8.89 14.00
C ARG A 57 14.07 9.65 15.25
N LYS A 58 13.22 10.51 15.81
CA LYS A 58 13.51 11.20 17.08
C LYS A 58 13.62 10.20 18.24
N LEU A 59 12.66 9.27 18.34
CA LEU A 59 12.66 8.19 19.33
C LEU A 59 13.92 7.30 19.20
N SER A 60 14.27 6.94 17.97
CA SER A 60 15.49 6.15 17.71
C SER A 60 16.76 6.88 18.15
N LYS A 61 16.89 8.19 17.85
CA LYS A 61 18.02 9.01 18.31
C LYS A 61 18.09 9.16 19.82
N ALA A 62 16.94 9.13 20.49
CA ALA A 62 16.84 9.18 21.97
C ALA A 62 17.03 7.80 22.63
N GLY A 63 17.28 6.74 21.87
CA GLY A 63 17.40 5.37 22.39
C GLY A 63 16.09 4.76 22.85
N GLN A 64 14.94 5.35 22.49
CA GLN A 64 13.59 4.92 22.87
C GLN A 64 12.85 4.20 21.75
N GLY A 65 13.37 4.21 20.52
CA GLY A 65 12.77 3.58 19.36
C GLY A 65 13.75 2.66 18.66
N PHE A 66 13.25 1.54 18.18
CA PHE A 66 14.04 0.49 17.54
C PHE A 66 13.83 0.45 16.03
N TYR A 67 12.79 1.13 15.51
CA TYR A 67 12.41 1.08 14.12
C TYR A 67 12.19 2.49 13.54
N THR A 68 12.68 2.71 12.33
CA THR A 68 12.56 3.98 11.59
C THR A 68 12.04 3.73 10.17
N ILE A 69 11.05 2.85 10.02
CA ILE A 69 10.48 2.48 8.72
C ILE A 69 9.39 3.48 8.35
N GLY A 70 9.73 4.46 7.55
CA GLY A 70 8.80 5.44 7.01
C GLY A 70 8.18 5.02 5.69
N SER A 71 7.19 5.78 5.23
CA SER A 71 6.47 5.55 3.96
C SER A 71 7.34 5.76 2.72
N SER A 72 8.25 6.74 2.72
CA SER A 72 9.33 6.89 1.71
C SER A 72 8.88 6.82 0.25
N GLY A 73 7.79 7.51 -0.13
CA GLY A 73 7.23 7.51 -1.49
C GLY A 73 6.03 6.57 -1.67
N HIS A 74 5.66 5.82 -0.64
CA HIS A 74 4.45 4.97 -0.63
C HIS A 74 3.21 5.72 -0.09
N GLU A 75 3.29 7.03 0.11
CA GLU A 75 2.20 7.85 0.65
C GLU A 75 0.94 7.81 -0.23
N GLY A 76 1.12 7.58 -1.54
CA GLY A 76 0.01 7.47 -2.49
C GLY A 76 -0.98 6.33 -2.20
N ASN A 77 -0.58 5.32 -1.42
CA ASN A 77 -1.47 4.21 -1.11
C ASN A 77 -2.64 4.59 -0.16
N ALA A 78 -2.61 5.78 0.44
CA ALA A 78 -3.77 6.34 1.15
C ALA A 78 -5.00 6.47 0.23
N ALA A 79 -4.80 6.81 -1.05
CA ALA A 79 -5.89 6.89 -2.02
C ALA A 79 -6.49 5.53 -2.33
N ILE A 80 -5.68 4.46 -2.34
CA ILE A 80 -6.16 3.10 -2.56
C ILE A 80 -7.08 2.66 -1.42
N ALA A 81 -6.77 3.07 -0.18
CA ALA A 81 -7.63 2.77 0.97
C ALA A 81 -9.04 3.36 0.85
N TRP A 82 -9.19 4.44 0.08
CA TRP A 82 -10.49 5.07 -0.22
C TRP A 82 -11.16 4.48 -1.46
N ALA A 83 -10.39 3.90 -2.36
CA ALA A 83 -10.91 3.28 -3.58
C ALA A 83 -11.48 1.87 -3.36
N VAL A 84 -11.18 1.24 -2.22
CA VAL A 84 -11.62 -0.12 -1.87
C VAL A 84 -12.40 -0.10 -0.56
N ARG A 85 -13.25 -1.09 -0.35
CA ARG A 85 -14.08 -1.16 0.85
C ARG A 85 -13.25 -1.50 2.09
N PRO A 86 -13.62 -1.00 3.28
CA PRO A 86 -13.00 -1.44 4.54
C PRO A 86 -13.13 -2.96 4.78
N THR A 87 -14.13 -3.60 4.19
CA THR A 87 -14.37 -5.05 4.24
C THR A 87 -13.46 -5.86 3.32
N ASP A 88 -12.86 -5.26 2.30
CA ASP A 88 -11.88 -5.92 1.43
C ASP A 88 -10.55 -6.13 2.18
N MET A 89 -10.05 -7.37 2.19
CA MET A 89 -8.81 -7.68 2.91
C MET A 89 -7.59 -7.11 2.18
N ALA A 90 -6.69 -6.44 2.92
CA ALA A 90 -5.53 -5.77 2.34
C ALA A 90 -4.22 -6.30 2.90
N PHE A 91 -3.39 -6.90 2.06
CA PHE A 91 -2.02 -7.29 2.35
C PHE A 91 -1.08 -6.16 1.93
N LEU A 92 -0.56 -5.42 2.89
CA LEU A 92 0.17 -4.19 2.61
C LEU A 92 1.68 -4.42 2.54
N HIS A 93 2.35 -3.59 1.75
CA HIS A 93 3.78 -3.41 1.91
C HIS A 93 4.12 -2.93 3.33
N TYR A 94 5.29 -3.26 3.86
CA TYR A 94 5.68 -2.85 5.23
C TYR A 94 5.80 -1.34 5.43
N ARG A 95 5.74 -0.54 4.35
CA ARG A 95 5.63 0.93 4.35
C ARG A 95 4.20 1.44 4.16
N GLY A 96 3.21 0.55 4.22
CA GLY A 96 1.80 0.84 3.96
C GLY A 96 1.07 1.59 5.08
N ALA A 97 1.78 2.28 5.98
CA ALA A 97 1.16 3.08 7.04
C ALA A 97 0.11 4.09 6.52
N PRO A 98 0.32 4.81 5.39
CA PRO A 98 -0.69 5.74 4.88
C PRO A 98 -2.01 5.06 4.55
N PHE A 99 -1.99 3.86 4.00
CA PHE A 99 -3.20 3.06 3.74
C PHE A 99 -3.94 2.74 5.05
N GLN A 100 -3.23 2.24 6.05
CA GLN A 100 -3.83 1.87 7.34
C GLN A 100 -4.43 3.09 8.04
N ILE A 101 -3.74 4.24 8.01
CA ILE A 101 -4.24 5.51 8.56
C ILE A 101 -5.49 5.97 7.81
N ALA A 102 -5.48 5.96 6.48
CA ALA A 102 -6.62 6.38 5.67
C ALA A 102 -7.84 5.46 5.88
N ARG A 103 -7.64 4.14 5.90
CA ARG A 103 -8.72 3.18 6.13
C ARG A 103 -9.32 3.32 7.53
N SER A 104 -8.51 3.64 8.55
CA SER A 104 -9.01 3.82 9.91
C SER A 104 -9.99 4.98 10.05
N ARG A 105 -9.94 5.97 9.15
CA ARG A 105 -10.92 7.08 9.14
C ARG A 105 -12.33 6.63 8.75
N GLN A 106 -12.43 5.48 8.10
CA GLN A 106 -13.70 4.88 7.67
C GLN A 106 -14.26 3.89 8.69
N VAL A 107 -13.48 3.53 9.73
CA VAL A 107 -13.85 2.55 10.76
C VAL A 107 -13.66 3.20 12.14
N PRO A 108 -14.74 3.51 12.87
CA PRO A 108 -14.67 4.18 14.18
C PRO A 108 -13.85 3.39 15.21
N GLY A 109 -13.26 4.10 16.16
CA GLY A 109 -12.60 3.51 17.33
C GLY A 109 -11.17 3.00 17.07
N GLN A 110 -10.56 3.31 15.91
CA GLN A 110 -9.21 2.88 15.58
C GLN A 110 -8.14 3.90 15.98
N THR A 111 -7.01 3.41 16.46
CA THR A 111 -5.87 4.21 16.94
C THR A 111 -4.56 3.89 16.22
N PRO A 112 -4.52 3.89 14.87
CA PRO A 112 -3.38 3.35 14.11
C PRO A 112 -2.05 4.06 14.39
N LEU A 113 -2.08 5.37 14.67
CA LEU A 113 -0.86 6.12 15.00
C LEU A 113 -0.27 5.68 16.34
N TRP A 114 -1.13 5.48 17.34
CA TRP A 114 -0.72 4.98 18.65
C TRP A 114 -0.19 3.55 18.54
N ASP A 115 -0.89 2.66 17.86
CA ASP A 115 -0.49 1.27 17.68
C ASP A 115 0.86 1.17 16.97
N MET A 116 1.10 1.99 15.94
CA MET A 116 2.38 2.05 15.25
C MET A 116 3.52 2.58 16.13
N LEU A 117 3.25 3.57 16.99
CA LEU A 117 4.24 4.06 17.95
C LEU A 117 4.60 3.00 18.98
N LEU A 118 3.63 2.26 19.50
CA LEU A 118 3.87 1.12 20.39
C LEU A 118 4.76 0.07 19.70
N SER A 119 4.50 -0.23 18.43
CA SER A 119 5.34 -1.13 17.65
C SER A 119 6.76 -0.59 17.44
N PHE A 120 6.93 0.72 17.18
CA PHE A 120 8.25 1.34 16.99
C PHE A 120 9.10 1.36 18.25
N THR A 121 8.48 1.44 19.42
CA THR A 121 9.15 1.42 20.73
C THR A 121 9.28 0.02 21.31
N ALA A 122 8.87 -1.01 20.56
CA ALA A 122 8.85 -2.40 21.04
C ALA A 122 8.09 -2.57 22.37
N SER A 123 6.98 -1.86 22.52
CA SER A 123 6.13 -1.93 23.71
C SER A 123 5.41 -3.27 23.81
N SER A 124 5.30 -3.82 25.01
CA SER A 124 4.44 -4.99 25.29
C SER A 124 2.95 -4.73 25.00
N GLU A 125 2.55 -3.46 24.99
CA GLU A 125 1.19 -3.02 24.68
C GLU A 125 0.90 -2.96 23.16
N ASP A 126 1.90 -3.24 22.31
CA ASP A 126 1.68 -3.35 20.85
C ASP A 126 0.62 -4.43 20.55
N PRO A 127 -0.54 -4.07 19.99
CA PRO A 127 -1.68 -4.97 19.84
C PRO A 127 -1.42 -6.10 18.80
N ILE A 128 -0.39 -5.98 17.98
CA ILE A 128 -0.11 -6.93 16.89
C ILE A 128 0.98 -7.92 17.26
N SER A 129 2.10 -7.46 17.80
CA SER A 129 3.25 -8.32 18.07
C SER A 129 3.67 -8.37 19.53
N GLY A 130 3.07 -7.54 20.40
CA GLY A 130 3.52 -7.40 21.80
C GLY A 130 4.98 -6.96 21.87
N GLY A 131 5.38 -6.06 21.00
CA GLY A 131 6.75 -5.50 20.95
C GLY A 131 7.82 -6.42 20.37
N ARG A 132 7.46 -7.63 19.89
CA ARG A 132 8.44 -8.61 19.40
C ARG A 132 9.02 -8.24 18.04
N HIS A 133 8.25 -7.54 17.21
CA HIS A 133 8.67 -7.16 15.88
C HIS A 133 7.83 -5.98 15.38
N LYS A 134 8.43 -5.11 14.55
CA LYS A 134 7.67 -4.06 13.87
C LYS A 134 6.74 -4.69 12.84
N VAL A 135 5.45 -4.57 13.06
CA VAL A 135 4.39 -5.18 12.26
C VAL A 135 3.32 -4.15 11.96
N LEU A 136 2.89 -4.07 10.71
CA LEU A 136 1.65 -3.41 10.33
C LEU A 136 0.52 -4.42 10.33
N GLY A 137 -0.65 -4.03 10.76
CA GLY A 137 -1.84 -4.87 10.72
C GLY A 137 -2.95 -4.33 11.61
N SER A 138 -4.17 -4.77 11.35
CA SER A 138 -5.34 -4.51 12.20
C SER A 138 -6.46 -5.44 11.79
N LYS A 139 -6.95 -6.24 12.73
CA LYS A 139 -8.10 -7.13 12.47
C LYS A 139 -9.34 -6.33 12.10
N ALA A 140 -9.60 -5.24 12.80
CA ALA A 140 -10.77 -4.38 12.58
C ALA A 140 -10.74 -3.69 11.19
N LEU A 141 -9.56 -3.51 10.61
CA LEU A 141 -9.38 -2.92 9.29
C LEU A 141 -9.18 -3.96 8.18
N ASN A 142 -9.36 -5.25 8.45
CA ASN A 142 -9.05 -6.33 7.51
C ASN A 142 -7.65 -6.24 6.90
N ILE A 143 -6.66 -5.89 7.73
CA ILE A 143 -5.24 -5.83 7.36
C ILE A 143 -4.49 -6.91 8.12
N PRO A 144 -4.18 -8.06 7.49
CA PRO A 144 -3.37 -9.11 8.11
C PRO A 144 -1.99 -8.61 8.52
N PRO A 145 -1.40 -9.13 9.60
CA PRO A 145 -0.09 -8.70 10.07
C PRO A 145 0.99 -8.82 8.99
N GLN A 146 1.71 -7.71 8.75
CA GLN A 146 2.78 -7.65 7.77
C GLN A 146 4.09 -7.21 8.43
N THR A 147 5.07 -8.09 8.37
CA THR A 147 6.45 -7.82 8.79
C THR A 147 7.23 -7.06 7.71
N SER A 148 8.46 -6.64 8.02
CA SER A 148 9.35 -6.00 7.05
C SER A 148 10.04 -6.99 6.08
N THR A 149 9.69 -8.28 6.12
CA THR A 149 10.22 -9.28 5.19
C THR A 149 9.69 -9.04 3.77
N ILE A 150 10.61 -8.73 2.85
CA ILE A 150 10.28 -8.35 1.47
C ILE A 150 9.47 -9.45 0.78
N ALA A 151 8.40 -9.06 0.11
CA ALA A 151 7.52 -9.89 -0.72
C ALA A 151 6.80 -11.04 0.02
N SER A 152 7.01 -11.24 1.31
CA SER A 152 6.44 -12.39 2.06
C SER A 152 4.92 -12.42 2.11
N HIS A 153 4.27 -11.27 1.90
CA HIS A 153 2.82 -11.14 1.92
C HIS A 153 2.14 -11.47 0.58
N LEU A 154 2.87 -11.45 -0.54
CA LEU A 154 2.28 -11.73 -1.86
C LEU A 154 1.70 -13.15 -1.95
N PRO A 155 2.43 -14.23 -1.59
CA PRO A 155 1.85 -15.57 -1.62
C PRO A 155 0.68 -15.74 -0.65
N LYS A 156 0.69 -15.03 0.49
CA LYS A 156 -0.45 -15.01 1.42
C LYS A 156 -1.68 -14.37 0.77
N ALA A 157 -1.50 -13.24 0.07
CA ALA A 157 -2.58 -12.55 -0.64
C ALA A 157 -3.17 -13.43 -1.76
N VAL A 158 -2.32 -14.10 -2.54
CA VAL A 158 -2.76 -15.04 -3.58
C VAL A 158 -3.52 -16.20 -2.98
N GLY A 159 -3.02 -16.77 -1.88
CA GLY A 159 -3.70 -17.85 -1.15
C GLY A 159 -5.07 -17.41 -0.61
N ALA A 160 -5.16 -16.19 -0.05
CA ALA A 160 -6.42 -15.65 0.43
C ALA A 160 -7.42 -15.43 -0.71
N ALA A 161 -6.99 -14.89 -1.85
CA ALA A 161 -7.84 -14.68 -3.02
C ALA A 161 -8.34 -16.00 -3.61
N PHE A 162 -7.46 -16.99 -3.73
CA PHE A 162 -7.83 -18.34 -4.18
C PHE A 162 -8.82 -18.98 -3.21
N SER A 163 -8.58 -18.87 -1.89
CA SER A 163 -9.46 -19.42 -0.86
C SER A 163 -10.84 -18.77 -0.86
N LEU A 164 -10.94 -17.46 -1.16
CA LEU A 164 -12.21 -16.75 -1.26
C LEU A 164 -13.07 -17.35 -2.38
N GLY A 165 -12.50 -17.57 -3.56
CA GLY A 165 -13.17 -18.23 -4.67
C GLY A 165 -13.54 -19.69 -4.39
N LEU A 166 -12.71 -20.40 -3.62
CA LEU A 166 -12.96 -21.79 -3.26
C LEU A 166 -14.01 -21.92 -2.14
N ALA A 167 -13.97 -21.07 -1.13
CA ALA A 167 -14.89 -21.11 0.01
C ALA A 167 -16.35 -21.02 -0.44
N LYS A 168 -16.67 -20.16 -1.38
CA LYS A 168 -18.00 -20.05 -1.99
C LYS A 168 -18.55 -21.37 -2.52
N ARG A 169 -17.68 -22.24 -3.02
CA ARG A 169 -18.06 -23.50 -3.66
C ARG A 169 -18.08 -24.69 -2.69
N VAL A 170 -17.19 -24.67 -1.70
CA VAL A 170 -16.93 -25.86 -0.86
C VAL A 170 -17.55 -25.70 0.53
N ARG A 171 -17.42 -24.50 1.12
CA ARG A 171 -17.90 -24.22 2.48
C ARG A 171 -18.39 -22.77 2.61
N PRO A 172 -19.51 -22.41 2.01
CA PRO A 172 -20.03 -21.04 2.08
C PRO A 172 -20.30 -20.56 3.50
N GLU A 173 -20.63 -21.47 4.42
CA GLU A 173 -20.87 -21.18 5.84
C GLU A 173 -19.63 -20.72 6.60
N HIS A 174 -18.44 -20.95 6.06
CA HIS A 174 -17.16 -20.49 6.64
C HIS A 174 -16.61 -19.23 5.98
N GLN A 175 -17.32 -18.68 4.99
CA GLN A 175 -16.89 -17.46 4.31
C GLN A 175 -16.95 -16.26 5.27
N GLN A 176 -15.81 -15.60 5.45
CA GLN A 176 -15.67 -14.43 6.34
C GLN A 176 -15.67 -13.10 5.59
N LEU A 177 -15.44 -13.11 4.30
CA LEU A 177 -15.48 -11.93 3.44
C LEU A 177 -16.78 -11.91 2.63
N GLU A 178 -17.18 -10.73 2.21
CA GLU A 178 -18.36 -10.55 1.37
C GLU A 178 -18.25 -11.32 0.04
N ASP A 179 -19.38 -11.68 -0.56
CA ASP A 179 -19.43 -12.49 -1.77
C ASP A 179 -18.71 -11.87 -2.96
N ASP A 180 -18.71 -10.55 -3.06
CA ASP A 180 -18.02 -9.77 -4.07
C ASP A 180 -16.72 -9.15 -3.55
N GLY A 181 -16.23 -9.60 -2.37
CA GLY A 181 -15.00 -9.15 -1.75
C GLY A 181 -13.79 -9.41 -2.63
N ILE A 182 -12.81 -8.51 -2.54
CA ILE A 182 -11.52 -8.62 -3.21
C ILE A 182 -10.37 -8.64 -2.21
N ILE A 183 -9.24 -9.15 -2.66
CA ILE A 183 -7.98 -9.08 -1.94
C ILE A 183 -7.12 -7.99 -2.58
N VAL A 184 -6.72 -7.00 -1.79
CA VAL A 184 -5.76 -5.97 -2.20
C VAL A 184 -4.38 -6.36 -1.72
N CYS A 185 -3.38 -6.33 -2.61
CA CYS A 185 -2.00 -6.60 -2.25
C CYS A 185 -1.09 -5.50 -2.79
N SER A 186 -0.53 -4.68 -1.89
CA SER A 186 0.44 -3.65 -2.28
C SER A 186 1.88 -4.09 -2.01
N PHE A 187 2.80 -3.73 -2.91
CA PHE A 187 4.21 -4.07 -2.81
C PHE A 187 5.08 -3.05 -3.56
N GLY A 188 6.34 -2.91 -3.16
CA GLY A 188 7.28 -1.99 -3.80
C GLY A 188 7.82 -2.55 -5.13
N ASP A 189 8.23 -1.65 -6.03
CA ASP A 189 8.81 -1.93 -7.34
C ASP A 189 10.02 -2.87 -7.29
N ALA A 190 10.92 -2.68 -6.32
CA ALA A 190 12.07 -3.56 -6.13
C ALA A 190 11.67 -5.00 -5.75
N SER A 191 10.51 -5.19 -5.14
CA SER A 191 10.00 -6.52 -4.76
C SER A 191 9.68 -7.39 -5.98
N LEU A 192 9.44 -6.82 -7.15
CA LEU A 192 9.21 -7.58 -8.38
C LEU A 192 10.36 -8.53 -8.73
N ASN A 193 11.59 -8.21 -8.34
CA ASN A 193 12.75 -9.08 -8.58
C ASN A 193 12.89 -10.21 -7.56
N HIS A 194 12.11 -10.19 -6.50
CA HIS A 194 12.19 -11.22 -5.47
C HIS A 194 11.49 -12.50 -5.93
N SER A 195 12.15 -13.65 -5.78
CA SER A 195 11.61 -14.96 -6.20
C SER A 195 10.23 -15.26 -5.63
N THR A 196 9.98 -14.87 -4.37
CA THR A 196 8.69 -15.03 -3.71
C THR A 196 7.59 -14.20 -4.39
N ALA A 197 7.89 -12.96 -4.82
CA ALA A 197 6.93 -12.15 -5.57
C ALA A 197 6.65 -12.76 -6.95
N GLN A 198 7.71 -13.18 -7.66
CA GLN A 198 7.58 -13.81 -8.97
C GLN A 198 6.76 -15.10 -8.90
N GLY A 199 7.00 -15.95 -7.89
CA GLY A 199 6.24 -17.17 -7.65
C GLY A 199 4.76 -16.89 -7.34
N ALA A 200 4.49 -15.90 -6.49
CA ALA A 200 3.13 -15.52 -6.14
C ALA A 200 2.34 -14.98 -7.35
N ILE A 201 2.93 -14.04 -8.09
CA ILE A 201 2.31 -13.47 -9.30
C ILE A 201 2.08 -14.56 -10.34
N ASN A 202 3.06 -15.45 -10.57
CA ASN A 202 2.91 -16.56 -11.49
C ASN A 202 1.78 -17.50 -11.06
N THR A 203 1.64 -17.78 -9.75
CA THR A 203 0.55 -18.61 -9.22
C THR A 203 -0.80 -17.96 -9.46
N ALA A 204 -0.95 -16.66 -9.24
CA ALA A 204 -2.18 -15.93 -9.54
C ALA A 204 -2.55 -16.02 -11.03
N CYS A 205 -1.58 -15.76 -11.92
CA CYS A 205 -1.78 -15.85 -13.37
C CYS A 205 -2.15 -17.28 -13.80
N TRP A 206 -1.46 -18.28 -13.27
CA TRP A 206 -1.71 -19.68 -13.58
C TRP A 206 -3.12 -20.12 -13.14
N SER A 207 -3.52 -19.72 -11.93
CA SER A 207 -4.88 -20.01 -11.43
C SER A 207 -5.95 -19.36 -12.31
N ALA A 208 -5.75 -18.07 -12.66
CA ALA A 208 -6.66 -17.35 -13.55
C ALA A 208 -6.73 -18.00 -14.95
N TYR A 209 -5.61 -18.42 -15.51
CA TYR A 209 -5.54 -19.13 -16.78
C TYR A 209 -6.32 -20.46 -16.75
N GLN A 210 -6.37 -21.13 -15.62
CA GLN A 210 -7.17 -22.34 -15.39
C GLN A 210 -8.63 -22.05 -15.01
N ASN A 211 -9.11 -20.83 -15.20
CA ASN A 211 -10.47 -20.40 -14.84
C ASN A 211 -10.79 -20.56 -13.32
N SER A 212 -9.78 -20.57 -12.47
CA SER A 212 -9.98 -20.50 -11.03
C SER A 212 -10.15 -19.05 -10.60
N SER A 213 -11.17 -18.76 -9.79
CA SER A 213 -11.40 -17.41 -9.28
C SER A 213 -10.28 -17.00 -8.33
N VAL A 214 -9.62 -15.87 -8.63
CA VAL A 214 -8.61 -15.22 -7.80
C VAL A 214 -8.92 -13.73 -7.74
N PRO A 215 -9.97 -13.31 -6.99
CA PRO A 215 -10.41 -11.93 -6.95
C PRO A 215 -9.41 -11.07 -6.18
N MET A 216 -8.42 -10.52 -6.85
CA MET A 216 -7.39 -9.69 -6.25
C MET A 216 -6.94 -8.54 -7.13
N VAL A 217 -6.48 -7.48 -6.47
CA VAL A 217 -5.81 -6.35 -7.08
C VAL A 217 -4.38 -6.29 -6.58
N LEU A 218 -3.43 -6.34 -7.50
CA LEU A 218 -2.01 -6.17 -7.24
C LEU A 218 -1.61 -4.71 -7.49
N VAL A 219 -1.09 -4.05 -6.44
CA VAL A 219 -0.68 -2.64 -6.50
C VAL A 219 0.82 -2.56 -6.36
N CYS A 220 1.52 -2.27 -7.45
CA CYS A 220 2.95 -2.01 -7.41
C CYS A 220 3.22 -0.53 -7.13
N GLU A 221 3.79 -0.23 -5.98
CA GLU A 221 4.14 1.12 -5.54
C GLU A 221 5.54 1.45 -6.03
N ASP A 222 5.64 2.16 -7.18
CA ASP A 222 6.91 2.48 -7.86
C ASP A 222 7.45 3.83 -7.37
N ASN A 223 8.38 3.80 -6.44
CA ASN A 223 9.13 4.97 -6.00
C ASN A 223 10.53 5.05 -6.64
N GLY A 224 10.86 4.13 -7.56
CA GLY A 224 12.10 4.10 -8.32
C GLY A 224 13.32 3.62 -7.53
N ILE A 225 13.12 3.07 -6.33
CA ILE A 225 14.25 2.66 -5.47
C ILE A 225 13.89 1.50 -4.54
N GLY A 226 14.69 0.43 -4.58
CA GLY A 226 14.81 -0.52 -3.48
C GLY A 226 15.70 0.09 -2.39
N ILE A 227 15.71 -0.42 -1.19
CA ILE A 227 16.37 0.15 0.01
C ILE A 227 17.63 0.99 -0.30
N SER A 228 18.53 0.50 -1.13
CA SER A 228 19.78 1.16 -1.53
C SER A 228 20.08 1.10 -3.03
N THR A 229 19.23 0.47 -3.83
CA THR A 229 19.44 0.22 -5.25
C THR A 229 18.30 0.84 -6.05
N LYS A 230 18.62 1.56 -7.13
CA LYS A 230 17.62 2.12 -8.03
C LYS A 230 16.92 1.00 -8.81
N THR A 231 15.61 1.09 -8.94
CA THR A 231 14.85 0.26 -9.86
C THR A 231 15.03 0.80 -11.28
N PRO A 232 15.42 -0.01 -12.27
CA PRO A 232 15.57 0.44 -13.65
C PRO A 232 14.26 1.03 -14.18
N ARG A 233 14.35 2.17 -14.86
CA ARG A 233 13.18 2.84 -15.45
C ARG A 233 12.46 1.93 -16.45
N GLY A 234 11.14 1.81 -16.32
CA GLY A 234 10.32 0.96 -17.19
C GLY A 234 10.31 -0.52 -16.78
N TRP A 235 11.07 -0.91 -15.75
CA TRP A 235 11.13 -2.31 -15.31
C TRP A 235 9.77 -2.83 -14.85
N VAL A 236 9.02 -2.07 -14.07
CA VAL A 236 7.70 -2.48 -13.56
C VAL A 236 6.78 -2.78 -14.75
N GLN A 237 6.69 -1.85 -15.70
CA GLN A 237 5.85 -1.98 -16.89
C GLN A 237 6.24 -3.19 -17.73
N ALA A 238 7.52 -3.35 -18.01
CA ALA A 238 8.04 -4.48 -18.81
C ALA A 238 7.81 -5.83 -18.11
N SER A 239 8.04 -5.89 -16.81
CA SER A 239 7.85 -7.09 -16.00
C SER A 239 6.40 -7.54 -15.94
N MET A 240 5.45 -6.59 -16.03
CA MET A 240 4.02 -6.88 -15.95
C MET A 240 3.39 -7.13 -17.33
N ALA A 241 3.83 -6.43 -18.37
CA ALA A 241 3.32 -6.59 -19.75
C ALA A 241 3.55 -8.01 -20.31
N SER A 242 4.52 -8.76 -19.78
CA SER A 242 4.75 -10.16 -20.16
C SER A 242 3.71 -11.15 -19.58
N ARG A 243 2.68 -10.67 -18.89
CA ARG A 243 1.72 -11.49 -18.13
C ARG A 243 0.27 -11.11 -18.48
N PRO A 244 -0.25 -11.51 -19.64
CA PRO A 244 -1.54 -11.08 -20.17
C PRO A 244 -2.74 -11.40 -19.24
N ALA A 245 -2.63 -12.42 -18.39
CA ALA A 245 -3.70 -12.76 -17.44
C ALA A 245 -3.88 -11.72 -16.31
N LEU A 246 -2.97 -10.73 -16.19
CA LEU A 246 -3.05 -9.66 -15.19
C LEU A 246 -3.69 -8.36 -15.72
N ASP A 247 -3.95 -8.24 -17.01
CA ASP A 247 -4.49 -6.99 -17.60
C ASP A 247 -5.82 -6.54 -16.98
N SER A 248 -6.57 -7.47 -16.40
CA SER A 248 -7.85 -7.18 -15.73
C SER A 248 -7.73 -6.92 -14.22
N THR A 249 -6.56 -7.15 -13.61
CA THR A 249 -6.40 -7.17 -12.14
C THR A 249 -5.33 -6.22 -11.61
N MET A 250 -4.63 -5.49 -12.49
CA MET A 250 -3.57 -4.57 -12.06
C MET A 250 -3.94 -3.10 -12.22
N ILE A 251 -3.76 -2.37 -11.12
CA ILE A 251 -3.70 -0.90 -11.14
C ILE A 251 -2.23 -0.53 -11.40
N PRO A 252 -1.94 0.23 -12.48
CA PRO A 252 -0.59 0.73 -12.73
C PRO A 252 -0.09 1.55 -11.55
N ALA A 253 1.16 1.36 -11.19
CA ALA A 253 1.82 2.03 -10.08
C ALA A 253 1.58 3.54 -10.06
N MET A 254 1.20 4.07 -8.92
CA MET A 254 1.22 5.51 -8.67
C MET A 254 2.69 5.96 -8.64
N ARG A 255 3.12 6.69 -9.65
CA ARG A 255 4.46 7.29 -9.66
C ARG A 255 4.52 8.43 -8.66
N SER A 256 5.51 8.38 -7.78
CA SER A 256 5.90 9.57 -7.01
C SER A 256 6.35 10.69 -7.97
N PRO A 257 5.95 11.96 -7.75
CA PRO A 257 6.21 13.07 -8.67
C PRO A 257 7.70 13.47 -8.85
N SER A 258 8.62 12.75 -8.30
CA SER A 258 10.01 13.20 -8.21
C SER A 258 10.89 12.94 -9.43
N ILE A 259 10.42 12.27 -10.49
CA ILE A 259 11.26 12.02 -11.69
C ILE A 259 10.45 12.17 -12.97
N THR A 260 10.75 13.25 -13.67
CA THR A 260 10.46 13.65 -15.04
C THR A 260 10.11 12.56 -16.06
N GLY A 261 8.98 12.74 -16.75
CA GLY A 261 8.67 12.14 -18.03
C GLY A 261 7.32 11.41 -18.08
N ALA A 262 6.31 12.13 -18.57
CA ALA A 262 4.96 11.63 -18.80
C ALA A 262 4.94 10.56 -19.89
N THR A 263 4.27 9.45 -19.62
CA THR A 263 3.59 8.64 -20.64
C THR A 263 2.14 8.48 -20.20
N ASN A 264 1.24 8.98 -21.05
CA ASN A 264 -0.21 8.93 -20.86
C ASN A 264 -0.68 7.48 -20.83
N TRP A 265 -1.28 7.06 -19.72
CA TRP A 265 -2.05 5.84 -19.65
C TRP A 265 -3.51 6.20 -19.41
N ARG A 266 -4.35 5.88 -20.36
CA ARG A 266 -5.81 5.94 -20.20
C ARG A 266 -6.24 4.67 -19.45
N CYS A 267 -6.82 4.85 -18.28
CA CYS A 267 -7.56 3.80 -17.62
C CYS A 267 -8.94 3.71 -18.31
N SER A 268 -9.12 2.74 -19.18
CA SER A 268 -10.44 2.37 -19.70
C SER A 268 -10.86 1.08 -19.01
N MET A 269 -11.58 1.22 -17.90
CA MET A 269 -12.33 0.10 -17.34
C MET A 269 -13.83 0.32 -17.60
N PRO A 270 -14.51 -0.60 -18.27
CA PRO A 270 -15.94 -0.70 -18.18
C PRO A 270 -16.29 -1.47 -16.90
N TRP A 271 -16.82 -0.77 -15.93
CA TRP A 271 -17.53 -1.39 -14.81
C TRP A 271 -18.89 -1.90 -15.35
N ARG A 272 -19.11 -3.19 -15.31
CA ARG A 272 -20.43 -3.80 -15.26
C ARG A 272 -20.55 -4.65 -14.01
#